data_619993f814a34ad3ba7b1d6dd2524d57
#
_entry.id   619993f814a34ad3ba7b1d6dd2524d57
#
_cell.length_a   1.000
_cell.length_b   1.000
_cell.length_c   1.000
_cell.angle_alpha   90.00
_cell.angle_beta   90.00
_cell.angle_gamma   90.00
#
_symmetry.space_group_name_H-M   'P 1'
#
loop_
_entity.id
_entity.type
_entity.pdbx_description
1 polymer ?
#
loop_
_entity_poly.entity_id
_entity_poly.type
_entity_poly.pdbx_seq_one_letter_code
_entity_poly.pdbx_strand_id
1 'polypeptide(L)' 'MASHLRAKPCDLCQAPATVRYRIQCAPGAAWVLACPHCQKTQREQNPNYRYGGTWKARLKKG' A
#
# COMPACT_ATOMS: atom_id res chain seq x y z
N MET A 1 0.45 -7.43 -25.32
CA MET A 1 0.72 -7.39 -24.59
C MET A 1 0.38 -7.51 -23.42
N ALA A 2 0.38 -8.05 -22.99
CA ALA A 2 -0.11 -8.29 -21.72
C ALA A 2 0.52 -7.46 -20.69
N SER A 3 -0.25 -7.12 -19.73
CA SER A 3 0.29 -6.45 -18.59
C SER A 3 1.22 -7.37 -17.85
N HIS A 4 2.26 -6.82 -17.33
CA HIS A 4 3.26 -7.60 -16.66
C HIS A 4 3.30 -7.39 -15.18
N LEU A 5 2.66 -6.36 -14.71
CA LEU A 5 2.62 -6.08 -13.28
C LEU A 5 1.30 -6.56 -12.71
N ARG A 6 1.38 -7.26 -11.60
CA ARG A 6 0.19 -7.72 -10.91
C ARG A 6 -0.19 -6.70 -9.85
N ALA A 7 -1.24 -5.96 -10.12
CA ALA A 7 -1.78 -5.07 -9.13
C ALA A 7 -2.48 -5.87 -8.05
N LYS A 8 -2.42 -5.37 -6.83
CA LYS A 8 -3.14 -5.96 -5.72
C LYS A 8 -4.00 -4.90 -5.06
N PRO A 9 -5.10 -5.29 -4.45
CA PRO A 9 -5.99 -4.28 -3.87
C PRO A 9 -5.38 -3.61 -2.66
N CYS A 10 -5.66 -2.32 -2.56
CA CYS A 10 -5.35 -1.57 -1.36
C CYS A 10 -6.20 -2.10 -0.21
N ASP A 11 -5.60 -2.27 0.97
CA ASP A 11 -6.34 -2.77 2.12
C ASP A 11 -7.37 -1.77 2.63
N LEU A 12 -7.25 -0.51 2.25
CA LEU A 12 -8.15 0.53 2.75
C LEU A 12 -9.25 0.89 1.77
N CYS A 13 -8.93 1.04 0.48
CA CYS A 13 -9.92 1.46 -0.50
C CYS A 13 -10.21 0.41 -1.56
N GLN A 14 -9.48 -0.70 -1.56
CA GLN A 14 -9.67 -1.81 -2.47
C GLN A 14 -9.31 -1.51 -3.92
N ALA A 15 -8.79 -0.33 -4.21
CA ALA A 15 -8.35 -0.02 -5.55
C ALA A 15 -7.09 -0.80 -5.89
N PRO A 16 -6.98 -1.30 -7.12
CA PRO A 16 -5.77 -2.02 -7.51
C PRO A 16 -4.57 -1.09 -7.54
N ALA A 17 -3.44 -1.58 -7.06
CA ALA A 17 -2.22 -0.78 -7.01
C ALA A 17 -1.01 -1.67 -7.26
N THR A 18 -0.07 -1.15 -7.99
CA THR A 18 1.20 -1.84 -8.22
C THR A 18 2.25 -1.46 -7.19
N VAL A 19 1.97 -0.43 -6.40
CA VAL A 19 2.80 -0.04 -5.27
C VAL A 19 1.90 0.09 -4.06
N ARG A 20 2.27 -0.54 -2.97
CA ARG A 20 1.53 -0.41 -1.73
C ARG A 20 2.51 -0.16 -0.59
N TYR A 21 2.10 0.64 0.36
CA TYR A 21 2.94 0.99 1.50
C TYR A 21 2.42 0.29 2.74
N ARG A 22 3.32 -0.37 3.43
CA ARG A 22 2.95 -1.03 4.68
C ARG A 22 2.89 0.04 5.75
N ILE A 23 1.69 0.26 6.27
CA ILE A 23 1.47 1.31 7.25
C ILE A 23 0.67 0.79 8.43
N GLN A 24 0.81 1.47 9.55
CA GLN A 24 0.02 1.22 10.74
C GLN A 24 -0.73 2.50 11.07
N CYS A 25 -2.04 2.40 11.19
CA CYS A 25 -2.87 3.60 11.35
C CYS A 25 -3.17 3.93 12.80
N ALA A 26 -2.86 3.05 13.71
CA ALA A 26 -3.08 3.27 15.14
C ALA A 26 -2.11 2.42 15.94
N PRO A 27 -1.77 2.84 17.16
CA PRO A 27 -0.91 2.01 18.00
C PRO A 27 -1.53 0.64 18.23
N GLY A 28 -0.75 -0.40 18.01
CA GLY A 28 -1.22 -1.76 18.19
C GLY A 28 -2.13 -2.29 17.09
N ALA A 29 -2.46 -1.47 16.09
CA ALA A 29 -3.27 -1.94 14.99
C ALA A 29 -2.46 -2.85 14.05
N ALA A 30 -3.17 -3.69 13.31
CA ALA A 30 -2.50 -4.51 12.31
C ALA A 30 -1.91 -3.63 11.22
N TRP A 31 -0.78 -4.05 10.68
CA TRP A 31 -0.19 -3.38 9.53
C TRP A 31 -1.02 -3.69 8.31
N VAL A 32 -1.21 -2.68 7.47
CA VAL A 32 -1.97 -2.84 6.23
C VAL A 32 -1.15 -2.34 5.06
N LEU A 33 -1.52 -2.76 3.87
CA LEU A 33 -0.87 -2.34 2.65
C LEU A 33 -1.78 -1.37 1.92
N ALA A 34 -1.39 -0.11 1.90
CA ALA A 34 -2.20 0.97 1.36
C ALA A 34 -1.63 1.47 0.04
N CYS A 35 -2.52 1.80 -0.89
CA CYS A 35 -2.09 2.40 -2.14
C CYS A 35 -1.47 3.77 -1.89
N PRO A 36 -0.77 4.34 -2.89
CA PRO A 36 -0.14 5.65 -2.68
C PRO A 36 -1.10 6.74 -2.24
N HIS A 37 -2.33 6.71 -2.74
CA HIS A 37 -3.33 7.71 -2.35
C HIS A 37 -3.71 7.57 -0.88
N CYS A 38 -4.02 6.35 -0.44
CA CYS A 38 -4.38 6.13 0.97
C CYS A 38 -3.21 6.38 1.88
N GLN A 39 -2.01 5.98 1.47
CA GLN A 39 -0.82 6.22 2.26
C GLN A 39 -0.60 7.73 2.47
N LYS A 40 -0.76 8.51 1.41
CA LYS A 40 -0.60 9.95 1.51
C LYS A 40 -1.63 10.55 2.46
N THR A 41 -2.87 10.13 2.35
CA THR A 41 -3.95 10.62 3.20
C THR A 41 -3.65 10.32 4.67
N GLN A 42 -3.25 9.09 4.96
CA GLN A 42 -2.96 8.72 6.35
C GLN A 42 -1.75 9.48 6.87
N ARG A 43 -0.73 9.64 6.06
CA ARG A 43 0.45 10.37 6.48
C ARG A 43 0.14 11.82 6.82
N GLU A 44 -0.75 12.44 6.06
CA GLU A 44 -1.07 13.85 6.25
C GLU A 44 -2.11 14.10 7.33
N GLN A 45 -3.01 13.14 7.56
CA GLN A 45 -4.16 13.38 8.42
C GLN A 45 -4.17 12.56 9.70
N ASN A 46 -3.30 11.56 9.80
CA ASN A 46 -3.34 10.65 10.93
C ASN A 46 -2.08 10.81 11.78
N PRO A 47 -2.19 11.38 12.98
CA PRO A 47 -1.01 11.57 13.82
C PRO A 47 -0.39 10.27 14.30
N ASN A 48 -1.12 9.16 14.22
CA ASN A 48 -0.61 7.86 14.64
C ASN A 48 -0.05 7.05 13.48
N TYR A 49 0.06 7.65 12.32
CA TYR A 49 0.56 6.98 11.13
C TYR A 49 2.00 6.52 11.35
N ARG A 50 2.26 5.28 10.94
CA ARG A 50 3.62 4.73 10.92
C ARG A 50 3.86 4.04 9.60
N TYR A 51 5.06 4.18 9.11
CA TYR A 51 5.46 3.58 7.85
C TYR A 51 6.38 2.40 8.12
N GLY A 52 6.10 1.26 7.50
CA GLY A 52 6.87 0.05 7.73
C GLY A 52 7.45 -0.60 6.49
N GLY A 53 7.40 0.06 5.36
CA GLY A 53 8.01 -0.49 4.16
C GLY A 53 7.15 -0.30 2.92
N THR A 54 7.70 -0.66 1.78
CA THR A 54 7.03 -0.50 0.51
C THR A 54 7.00 -1.84 -0.21
N TRP A 55 5.82 -2.23 -0.68
CA TRP A 55 5.66 -3.38 -1.55
C TRP A 55 5.48 -2.88 -2.98
N LYS A 56 6.25 -3.43 -3.89
CA LYS A 56 6.13 -3.10 -5.31
C LYS A 56 5.88 -4.37 -6.09
N ALA A 57 4.92 -4.29 -7.02
CA ALA A 57 4.73 -5.38 -7.96
C ALA A 57 5.97 -5.49 -8.83
N ARG A 58 6.36 -6.69 -9.14
CA ARG A 58 7.53 -6.91 -9.96
C ARG A 58 7.15 -7.65 -11.21
N LEU A 59 7.77 -7.24 -12.30
CA LEU A 59 7.68 -7.97 -13.54
C LEU A 59 8.41 -9.29 -13.35
N LYS A 60 7.71 -10.37 -13.59
CA LYS A 60 8.34 -11.66 -13.46
C LYS A 60 9.23 -11.92 -14.65
N LYS A 61 10.43 -12.32 -14.37
CA LYS A 61 11.34 -12.69 -15.43
C LYS A 61 11.22 -14.16 -15.74
N GLY A 62 11.14 -14.43 -16.98
CA GLY A 62 10.94 -15.79 -17.44
C GLY A 62 12.09 -16.72 -17.17
#